data_55997b43428b8361af52709461a68341
#
_entry.id   55997b43428b8361af52709461a68341
#
_cell.length_a   1.000
_cell.length_b   1.000
_cell.length_c   1.000
_cell.angle_alpha   90.00
_cell.angle_beta   90.00
_cell.angle_gamma   90.00
#
_symmetry.space_group_name_H-M   'P 1'
#
loop_
_entity.id
_entity.type
_entity.pdbx_description
1 polymer ?
#
loop_
_entity_poly.entity_id
_entity_poly.type
_entity_poly.pdbx_seq_one_letter_code
_entity_poly.pdbx_strand_id
1 'polypeptide(L)'
;ITVPVLCGVLALINFGSLSVTAAKAEAPVPEARYCAEGEARYLDEGDEPSYDGQGGIVGASYDVYYDYKTIVEDVYLYSVPSFGNANSSMPNSCAPVAGTNIVGYYDRWSPNLIPDYTPGAMVSGNYRYYPDMSREPVKNTIASLYNLMQTNVNGGGTSESEFMSGLTTYVTNAGYSLSYTSFHQNATMVDLPKLKTAINAGKVGLVMCSKYNFVYGIMHYDGHTQVAKENGDAGHMMMVYGYKTIAYYKDGVNFQTDTFLYTCSGYGAAETGYMQLNDYSQINNALVMTIA
;
A
#
# COMPACT_ATOMS: atom_id res chain seq x y z
N ILE A 1 -68.90 51.20 38.51
CA ILE A 1 -67.85 50.64 37.69
C ILE A 1 -66.83 49.98 38.60
N THR A 2 -66.92 48.68 38.74
CA THR A 2 -66.04 47.86 39.61
C THR A 2 -64.97 47.21 38.82
N VAL A 3 -63.68 47.41 39.16
CA VAL A 3 -62.53 46.79 38.57
C VAL A 3 -62.08 45.63 39.44
N PRO A 4 -61.94 44.40 38.96
CA PRO A 4 -61.43 43.34 39.80
C PRO A 4 -59.89 43.36 39.80
N VAL A 5 -59.32 43.22 40.99
CA VAL A 5 -57.90 43.04 41.24
C VAL A 5 -57.54 41.60 40.96
N LEU A 6 -56.64 41.38 40.02
CA LEU A 6 -56.07 40.06 39.68
C LEU A 6 -54.81 39.81 40.54
N CYS A 7 -54.95 38.85 41.48
CA CYS A 7 -53.81 38.40 42.30
C CYS A 7 -52.88 37.49 41.47
N GLY A 8 -51.66 37.97 41.10
CA GLY A 8 -50.67 37.17 40.43
C GLY A 8 -49.88 36.29 41.39
N VAL A 9 -49.92 35.00 41.19
CA VAL A 9 -49.06 34.01 41.87
C VAL A 9 -47.71 34.00 41.23
N LEU A 10 -46.68 34.47 41.92
CA LEU A 10 -45.27 34.31 41.47
C LEU A 10 -44.84 32.86 41.73
N ALA A 11 -44.68 32.09 40.65
CA ALA A 11 -44.02 30.80 40.72
C ALA A 11 -42.48 31.02 40.67
N LEU A 12 -41.79 30.71 41.73
CA LEU A 12 -40.34 30.65 41.82
C LEU A 12 -39.84 29.43 41.04
N ILE A 13 -39.32 29.67 39.83
CA ILE A 13 -38.62 28.66 39.07
C ILE A 13 -37.20 28.55 39.62
N ASN A 14 -36.92 27.43 40.29
CA ASN A 14 -35.56 27.07 40.74
C ASN A 14 -34.74 26.69 39.52
N PHE A 15 -33.85 27.56 39.05
CA PHE A 15 -32.83 27.19 38.08
C PHE A 15 -31.74 26.36 38.75
N GLY A 16 -31.90 25.05 38.71
CA GLY A 16 -30.81 24.14 39.01
C GLY A 16 -29.63 24.41 38.04
N SER A 17 -28.48 24.76 38.60
CA SER A 17 -27.25 24.91 37.84
C SER A 17 -26.88 23.58 37.22
N LEU A 18 -27.13 23.42 35.91
CA LEU A 18 -26.54 22.35 35.08
C LEU A 18 -25.05 22.67 34.97
N SER A 19 -24.24 22.02 35.78
CA SER A 19 -22.79 21.96 35.53
C SER A 19 -22.53 21.12 34.31
N VAL A 20 -22.37 21.76 33.16
CA VAL A 20 -21.84 21.12 31.96
C VAL A 20 -20.34 20.90 32.22
N THR A 21 -19.98 19.69 32.65
CA THR A 21 -18.60 19.23 32.61
C THR A 21 -18.20 19.19 31.12
N ALA A 22 -17.41 20.17 30.69
CA ALA A 22 -16.79 20.13 29.38
C ALA A 22 -15.97 18.83 29.30
N ALA A 23 -16.39 17.91 28.42
CA ALA A 23 -15.60 16.75 28.10
C ALA A 23 -14.23 17.26 27.66
N LYS A 24 -13.18 16.83 28.35
CA LYS A 24 -11.80 17.13 27.99
C LYS A 24 -11.61 16.54 26.59
N ALA A 25 -11.42 17.41 25.60
CA ALA A 25 -11.09 16.96 24.25
C ALA A 25 -9.86 16.08 24.37
N GLU A 26 -9.98 14.81 24.00
CA GLU A 26 -8.82 13.92 23.88
C GLU A 26 -7.87 14.56 22.87
N ALA A 27 -6.58 14.55 23.20
CA ALA A 27 -5.57 15.00 22.26
C ALA A 27 -5.69 14.14 21.00
N PRO A 28 -5.61 14.75 19.80
CA PRO A 28 -5.69 13.99 18.57
C PRO A 28 -4.63 12.88 18.56
N VAL A 29 -5.05 11.65 18.27
CA VAL A 29 -4.12 10.53 18.11
C VAL A 29 -3.17 10.88 16.96
N PRO A 30 -1.85 10.80 17.16
CA PRO A 30 -0.91 11.08 16.08
C PRO A 30 -1.18 10.18 14.87
N GLU A 31 -1.20 10.76 13.67
CA GLU A 31 -1.34 10.03 12.43
C GLU A 31 -0.16 9.08 12.23
N ALA A 32 -0.43 7.85 11.76
CA ALA A 32 0.62 6.88 11.46
C ALA A 32 1.56 7.43 10.36
N ARG A 33 2.85 7.25 10.54
CA ARG A 33 3.88 7.66 9.57
C ARG A 33 4.56 6.43 8.99
N TYR A 34 4.88 6.50 7.71
CA TYR A 34 5.44 5.40 6.95
C TYR A 34 6.90 5.69 6.62
N CYS A 35 7.75 4.68 6.72
CA CYS A 35 9.21 4.77 6.71
C CYS A 35 9.76 5.73 7.79
N ALA A 36 9.09 5.82 8.95
CA ALA A 36 9.64 6.51 10.12
C ALA A 36 10.94 5.84 10.58
N GLU A 37 11.85 6.64 11.12
CA GLU A 37 13.20 6.22 11.51
C GLU A 37 13.26 4.84 12.15
N GLY A 38 14.09 3.98 11.59
CA GLY A 38 14.49 2.73 12.19
C GLY A 38 14.37 1.51 11.34
N GLU A 39 14.40 1.50 10.06
CA GLU A 39 14.57 0.24 9.31
C GLU A 39 13.68 0.08 8.07
N ALA A 40 13.87 0.91 7.07
CA ALA A 40 13.93 0.32 5.76
C ALA A 40 15.29 -0.41 5.72
N ARG A 41 15.32 -1.69 6.08
CA ARG A 41 16.48 -2.50 5.77
C ARG A 41 16.59 -2.51 4.26
N TYR A 42 17.61 -1.83 3.76
CA TYR A 42 18.15 -2.18 2.47
C TYR A 42 18.57 -3.64 2.60
N LEU A 43 18.07 -4.51 1.76
CA LEU A 43 18.82 -5.73 1.48
C LEU A 43 20.17 -5.20 0.98
N ASP A 44 21.22 -5.37 1.76
CA ASP A 44 22.58 -5.18 1.25
C ASP A 44 22.67 -6.01 -0.03
N GLU A 45 23.45 -5.55 -1.02
CA GLU A 45 23.63 -6.27 -2.31
C GLU A 45 24.13 -7.73 -2.15
N GLY A 46 24.25 -8.22 -0.90
CA GLY A 46 24.60 -9.58 -0.50
C GLY A 46 23.44 -10.42 0.06
N ASP A 47 22.26 -9.83 0.29
CA ASP A 47 21.10 -10.52 0.89
C ASP A 47 20.06 -10.98 -0.16
N GLU A 48 20.47 -11.17 -1.41
CA GLU A 48 19.64 -11.90 -2.37
C GLU A 48 19.31 -13.29 -1.77
N PRO A 49 18.05 -13.75 -1.91
CA PRO A 49 17.70 -15.09 -1.47
C PRO A 49 18.65 -16.07 -2.10
N SER A 50 19.52 -16.67 -1.31
CA SER A 50 20.43 -17.68 -1.81
C SER A 50 19.62 -18.95 -2.07
N TYR A 51 19.84 -19.53 -3.26
CA TYR A 51 19.23 -20.82 -3.62
C TYR A 51 20.17 -21.93 -3.19
N ASP A 52 19.63 -22.98 -2.57
CA ASP A 52 20.36 -24.22 -2.47
C ASP A 52 20.63 -24.73 -3.90
N GLY A 53 21.67 -25.49 -4.13
CA GLY A 53 22.03 -25.99 -5.47
C GLY A 53 20.96 -26.87 -6.14
N GLN A 54 19.78 -27.02 -5.54
CA GLN A 54 18.61 -27.77 -6.02
C GLN A 54 17.40 -26.86 -6.33
N GLY A 55 17.56 -25.53 -6.22
CA GLY A 55 16.51 -24.56 -6.50
C GLY A 55 15.65 -24.16 -5.30
N GLY A 56 16.00 -24.59 -4.10
CA GLY A 56 15.37 -24.15 -2.85
C GLY A 56 15.88 -22.77 -2.40
N ILE A 57 15.04 -21.95 -1.82
CA ILE A 57 15.39 -20.64 -1.27
C ILE A 57 15.97 -20.85 0.14
N VAL A 58 17.18 -20.35 0.38
CA VAL A 58 17.82 -20.39 1.70
C VAL A 58 17.63 -19.02 2.36
N GLY A 59 17.01 -18.99 3.55
CA GLY A 59 16.75 -17.76 4.30
C GLY A 59 15.52 -17.89 5.18
N ALA A 60 14.90 -16.77 5.56
CA ALA A 60 13.63 -16.78 6.28
C ALA A 60 12.52 -17.31 5.37
N SER A 61 12.26 -18.61 5.46
CA SER A 61 11.24 -19.28 4.67
C SER A 61 10.34 -20.12 5.57
N TYR A 62 9.16 -20.42 5.10
CA TYR A 62 8.33 -21.47 5.70
C TYR A 62 7.82 -22.41 4.62
N ASP A 63 7.57 -23.66 5.01
CA ASP A 63 7.07 -24.69 4.12
C ASP A 63 5.64 -25.07 4.49
N VAL A 64 4.80 -25.24 3.46
CA VAL A 64 3.47 -25.82 3.58
C VAL A 64 3.47 -27.16 2.87
N TYR A 65 3.32 -28.27 3.62
CA TYR A 65 3.24 -29.63 3.08
C TYR A 65 1.78 -30.01 2.85
N TYR A 66 1.47 -30.50 1.65
CA TYR A 66 0.10 -30.82 1.23
C TYR A 66 0.06 -32.04 0.30
N ASP A 67 -1.11 -32.67 0.18
CA ASP A 67 -1.32 -33.73 -0.82
C ASP A 67 -1.60 -33.10 -2.20
N TYR A 68 -2.41 -32.05 -2.22
CA TYR A 68 -2.62 -31.21 -3.41
C TYR A 68 -2.95 -29.77 -3.01
N LYS A 69 -2.79 -28.86 -3.97
CA LYS A 69 -3.13 -27.44 -3.84
C LYS A 69 -4.00 -26.99 -4.98
N THR A 70 -4.76 -25.93 -4.74
CA THR A 70 -5.54 -25.24 -5.77
C THR A 70 -5.20 -23.76 -5.74
N ILE A 71 -4.91 -23.20 -6.91
CA ILE A 71 -4.88 -21.74 -7.06
C ILE A 71 -6.34 -21.30 -7.18
N VAL A 72 -6.87 -20.72 -6.11
CA VAL A 72 -8.27 -20.29 -6.03
C VAL A 72 -8.50 -19.07 -6.92
N GLU A 73 -7.60 -18.10 -6.82
CA GLU A 73 -7.59 -16.91 -7.65
C GLU A 73 -6.14 -16.48 -7.92
N ASP A 74 -5.92 -15.93 -9.11
CA ASP A 74 -4.65 -15.33 -9.54
C ASP A 74 -5.01 -14.19 -10.51
N VAL A 75 -5.08 -12.97 -9.97
CA VAL A 75 -5.57 -11.79 -10.67
C VAL A 75 -4.54 -10.68 -10.56
N TYR A 76 -3.97 -10.24 -11.68
CA TYR A 76 -2.94 -9.20 -11.66
C TYR A 76 -2.87 -8.43 -12.99
N LEU A 77 -2.31 -7.24 -12.91
CA LEU A 77 -1.99 -6.41 -14.06
C LEU A 77 -0.61 -6.78 -14.60
N TYR A 78 -0.50 -6.85 -15.91
CA TYR A 78 0.78 -7.02 -16.59
C TYR A 78 1.48 -5.68 -16.81
N SER A 79 2.81 -5.76 -16.95
CA SER A 79 3.61 -4.61 -17.36
C SER A 79 3.49 -3.40 -16.42
N VAL A 80 3.54 -3.62 -15.12
CA VAL A 80 3.57 -2.56 -14.11
C VAL A 80 4.99 -2.03 -13.89
N PRO A 81 5.17 -0.75 -13.54
CA PRO A 81 6.46 -0.25 -13.10
C PRO A 81 6.84 -0.84 -11.74
N SER A 82 8.14 -0.93 -11.50
CA SER A 82 8.67 -1.34 -10.21
C SER A 82 9.90 -0.50 -9.87
N PHE A 83 9.66 0.77 -9.56
CA PHE A 83 10.72 1.66 -9.10
C PHE A 83 10.99 1.41 -7.62
N GLY A 84 12.23 1.54 -7.22
CA GLY A 84 12.67 1.33 -5.86
C GLY A 84 13.46 2.51 -5.28
N ASN A 85 13.71 2.46 -3.98
CA ASN A 85 14.43 3.49 -3.25
C ASN A 85 15.93 3.59 -3.63
N ALA A 86 16.53 2.55 -4.20
CA ALA A 86 17.88 2.63 -4.76
C ALA A 86 18.02 3.67 -5.89
N ASN A 87 16.91 4.10 -6.48
CA ASN A 87 16.87 5.18 -7.48
C ASN A 87 16.77 6.57 -6.83
N SER A 88 16.65 6.65 -5.51
CA SER A 88 16.66 7.90 -4.77
C SER A 88 17.70 7.81 -3.66
N SER A 89 18.57 8.82 -3.52
CA SER A 89 19.44 8.94 -2.36
C SER A 89 18.72 9.51 -1.13
N MET A 90 17.39 9.53 -1.12
CA MET A 90 16.57 10.19 -0.11
C MET A 90 16.13 9.17 0.94
N PRO A 91 16.35 9.44 2.24
CA PRO A 91 15.92 8.54 3.31
C PRO A 91 14.39 8.48 3.40
N ASN A 92 13.85 7.37 3.86
CA ASN A 92 12.41 7.17 4.11
C ASN A 92 11.53 7.41 2.87
N SER A 93 11.99 7.04 1.68
CA SER A 93 11.35 7.38 0.40
C SER A 93 10.27 6.38 -0.06
N CYS A 94 9.84 5.41 0.77
CA CYS A 94 8.85 4.39 0.34
C CYS A 94 7.56 5.02 -0.19
N ALA A 95 7.04 6.05 0.46
CA ALA A 95 5.82 6.73 0.03
C ALA A 95 5.99 7.46 -1.31
N PRO A 96 7.02 8.32 -1.51
CA PRO A 96 7.34 8.90 -2.82
C PRO A 96 7.56 7.85 -3.91
N VAL A 97 8.22 6.74 -3.60
CA VAL A 97 8.44 5.64 -4.54
C VAL A 97 7.14 4.93 -4.90
N ALA A 98 6.28 4.63 -3.92
CA ALA A 98 4.95 4.08 -4.19
C ALA A 98 4.10 5.02 -5.07
N GLY A 99 4.13 6.32 -4.78
CA GLY A 99 3.52 7.36 -5.61
C GLY A 99 4.07 7.37 -7.03
N THR A 100 5.40 7.26 -7.18
CA THR A 100 6.06 7.19 -8.49
C THR A 100 5.66 5.93 -9.26
N ASN A 101 5.52 4.79 -8.60
CA ASN A 101 5.02 3.56 -9.24
C ASN A 101 3.58 3.75 -9.74
N ILE A 102 2.72 4.40 -8.97
CA ILE A 102 1.35 4.70 -9.38
C ILE A 102 1.32 5.63 -10.60
N VAL A 103 2.02 6.77 -10.55
CA VAL A 103 2.02 7.70 -11.69
C VAL A 103 2.69 7.09 -12.91
N GLY A 104 3.75 6.30 -12.74
CA GLY A 104 4.43 5.58 -13.82
C GLY A 104 3.54 4.52 -14.48
N TYR A 105 2.63 3.88 -13.72
CA TYR A 105 1.65 2.97 -14.30
C TYR A 105 0.68 3.72 -15.22
N TYR A 106 0.20 4.89 -14.81
CA TYR A 106 -0.75 5.70 -15.58
C TYR A 106 -0.10 6.53 -16.69
N ASP A 107 1.21 6.77 -16.63
CA ASP A 107 1.95 7.56 -17.61
C ASP A 107 1.79 7.06 -19.05
N ARG A 108 1.59 5.75 -19.26
CA ARG A 108 1.33 5.15 -20.58
C ARG A 108 0.09 5.70 -21.29
N TRP A 109 -0.87 6.25 -20.55
CA TRP A 109 -2.08 6.89 -21.08
C TRP A 109 -2.11 8.39 -20.78
N SER A 110 -1.22 8.86 -19.92
CA SER A 110 -1.15 10.22 -19.39
C SER A 110 0.30 10.70 -19.39
N PRO A 111 0.91 10.92 -20.58
CA PRO A 111 2.38 11.02 -20.74
C PRO A 111 3.03 12.25 -20.08
N ASN A 112 2.25 13.17 -19.53
CA ASN A 112 2.76 14.29 -18.75
C ASN A 112 2.96 13.97 -17.27
N LEU A 113 2.55 12.76 -16.82
CA LEU A 113 2.77 12.34 -15.43
C LEU A 113 4.25 12.15 -15.10
N ILE A 114 5.01 11.57 -16.02
CA ILE A 114 6.48 11.53 -15.95
C ILE A 114 7.03 12.08 -17.27
N PRO A 115 7.26 13.40 -17.38
CA PRO A 115 7.75 14.01 -18.62
C PRO A 115 9.04 13.34 -19.11
N ASP A 116 9.13 13.14 -20.44
CA ASP A 116 10.25 12.52 -21.11
C ASP A 116 10.52 11.03 -20.74
N TYR A 117 9.55 10.40 -20.06
CA TYR A 117 9.61 8.97 -19.75
C TYR A 117 8.83 8.16 -20.78
N THR A 118 9.46 7.09 -21.27
CA THR A 118 8.82 6.15 -22.20
C THR A 118 8.74 4.78 -21.53
N PRO A 119 7.57 4.44 -20.95
CA PRO A 119 7.44 3.25 -20.09
C PRO A 119 7.46 1.92 -20.83
N GLY A 120 7.61 1.90 -22.16
CA GLY A 120 7.66 0.67 -22.91
C GLY A 120 7.74 0.84 -24.41
N ALA A 121 7.70 -0.29 -25.11
CA ALA A 121 7.73 -0.35 -26.57
C ALA A 121 6.82 -1.45 -27.11
N MET A 122 6.37 -1.30 -28.36
CA MET A 122 5.70 -2.37 -29.10
C MET A 122 6.77 -3.36 -29.60
N VAL A 123 6.66 -4.62 -29.15
CA VAL A 123 7.53 -5.70 -29.60
C VAL A 123 6.66 -6.82 -30.17
N SER A 124 6.83 -7.10 -31.45
CA SER A 124 6.04 -8.14 -32.17
C SER A 124 4.52 -7.97 -31.97
N GLY A 125 4.02 -6.75 -32.06
CA GLY A 125 2.60 -6.44 -31.90
C GLY A 125 2.07 -6.40 -30.45
N ASN A 126 2.93 -6.68 -29.47
CA ASN A 126 2.58 -6.60 -28.04
C ASN A 126 3.31 -5.44 -27.37
N TYR A 127 2.58 -4.69 -26.56
CA TYR A 127 3.19 -3.67 -25.70
C TYR A 127 3.98 -4.36 -24.60
N ARG A 128 5.26 -4.03 -24.47
CA ARG A 128 6.12 -4.47 -23.37
C ARG A 128 6.57 -3.27 -22.58
N TYR A 129 6.34 -3.34 -21.29
CA TYR A 129 6.86 -2.36 -20.37
C TYR A 129 8.31 -2.69 -20.04
N TYR A 130 9.19 -1.71 -20.22
CA TYR A 130 10.59 -1.79 -19.83
C TYR A 130 10.86 -0.68 -18.82
N PRO A 131 10.82 -0.98 -17.53
CA PRO A 131 11.18 0.01 -16.53
C PRO A 131 12.67 0.34 -16.69
N ASP A 132 12.97 1.52 -17.18
CA ASP A 132 14.34 2.03 -17.12
C ASP A 132 14.50 2.80 -15.82
N MET A 133 14.99 2.09 -14.83
CA MET A 133 15.11 2.55 -13.45
C MET A 133 16.20 3.61 -13.27
N SER A 134 17.12 3.74 -14.22
CA SER A 134 18.23 4.68 -14.15
C SER A 134 17.89 6.06 -14.72
N ARG A 135 16.69 6.24 -15.30
CA ARG A 135 16.32 7.49 -15.97
C ARG A 135 16.13 8.63 -15.01
N GLU A 136 16.70 9.77 -15.35
CA GLU A 136 16.54 11.02 -14.63
C GLU A 136 15.06 11.46 -14.45
N PRO A 137 14.14 11.27 -15.42
CA PRO A 137 12.73 11.56 -15.23
C PRO A 137 12.10 10.86 -14.03
N VAL A 138 12.41 9.57 -13.81
CA VAL A 138 11.91 8.79 -12.67
C VAL A 138 12.49 9.33 -11.35
N LYS A 139 13.79 9.59 -11.29
CA LYS A 139 14.45 10.18 -10.11
C LYS A 139 13.88 11.55 -9.77
N ASN A 140 13.65 12.38 -10.79
CA ASN A 140 13.06 13.71 -10.63
C ASN A 140 11.61 13.61 -10.12
N THR A 141 10.87 12.61 -10.55
CA THR A 141 9.50 12.35 -10.05
C THR A 141 9.51 11.94 -8.58
N ILE A 142 10.40 11.01 -8.19
CA ILE A 142 10.57 10.62 -6.78
C ILE A 142 10.92 11.86 -5.94
N ALA A 143 11.87 12.68 -6.39
CA ALA A 143 12.28 13.90 -5.69
C ALA A 143 11.14 14.92 -5.57
N SER A 144 10.37 15.12 -6.63
CA SER A 144 9.21 16.00 -6.63
C SER A 144 8.14 15.54 -5.66
N LEU A 145 7.81 14.25 -5.67
CA LEU A 145 6.84 13.65 -4.74
C LEU A 145 7.35 13.70 -3.29
N TYR A 146 8.64 13.45 -3.05
CA TYR A 146 9.26 13.57 -1.73
C TYR A 146 9.02 14.96 -1.11
N ASN A 147 9.22 16.00 -1.90
CA ASN A 147 9.01 17.38 -1.47
C ASN A 147 7.53 17.70 -1.29
N LEU A 148 6.66 17.31 -2.23
CA LEU A 148 5.22 17.57 -2.16
C LEU A 148 4.54 16.81 -1.01
N MET A 149 5.01 15.61 -0.70
CA MET A 149 4.56 14.79 0.43
C MET A 149 5.19 15.25 1.76
N GLN A 150 6.06 16.25 1.75
CA GLN A 150 6.76 16.74 2.95
C GLN A 150 7.41 15.60 3.75
N THR A 151 7.95 14.60 3.04
CA THR A 151 8.61 13.45 3.67
C THR A 151 9.72 13.92 4.62
N ASN A 152 9.72 13.43 5.85
CA ASN A 152 10.62 13.82 6.94
C ASN A 152 10.50 15.28 7.44
N VAL A 153 9.52 16.06 7.01
CA VAL A 153 9.37 17.46 7.47
C VAL A 153 8.70 17.53 8.84
N ASN A 154 7.59 16.80 9.01
CA ASN A 154 6.79 16.80 10.23
C ASN A 154 7.05 15.57 11.13
N GLY A 155 8.23 15.00 11.06
CA GLY A 155 8.64 13.75 11.70
C GLY A 155 9.22 12.78 10.68
N GLY A 156 9.72 11.61 11.10
CA GLY A 156 10.26 10.61 10.19
C GLY A 156 9.21 10.04 9.23
N GLY A 157 9.55 9.85 7.96
CA GLY A 157 8.68 9.28 6.93
C GLY A 157 7.58 10.23 6.44
N THR A 158 6.49 9.65 5.93
CA THR A 158 5.34 10.33 5.33
C THR A 158 4.06 9.81 5.96
N SER A 159 3.16 10.68 6.38
CA SER A 159 1.82 10.27 6.82
C SER A 159 0.88 10.00 5.64
N GLU A 160 -0.28 9.39 5.89
CA GLU A 160 -1.29 9.17 4.86
C GLU A 160 -1.79 10.49 4.27
N SER A 161 -2.09 11.49 5.10
CA SER A 161 -2.58 12.79 4.65
C SER A 161 -1.54 13.51 3.79
N GLU A 162 -0.27 13.46 4.16
CA GLU A 162 0.84 14.03 3.38
C GLU A 162 1.01 13.31 2.04
N PHE A 163 0.93 11.97 2.03
CA PHE A 163 0.95 11.19 0.80
C PHE A 163 -0.18 11.59 -0.15
N MET A 164 -1.42 11.59 0.35
CA MET A 164 -2.59 11.90 -0.47
C MET A 164 -2.56 13.34 -0.99
N SER A 165 -2.19 14.30 -0.15
CA SER A 165 -2.05 15.71 -0.53
C SER A 165 -0.95 15.91 -1.58
N GLY A 166 0.24 15.32 -1.35
CA GLY A 166 1.37 15.45 -2.26
C GLY A 166 1.11 14.78 -3.60
N LEU A 167 0.55 13.57 -3.62
CA LEU A 167 0.21 12.87 -4.86
C LEU A 167 -0.89 13.60 -5.64
N THR A 168 -1.93 14.11 -4.95
CA THR A 168 -2.99 14.90 -5.59
C THR A 168 -2.41 16.15 -6.24
N THR A 169 -1.55 16.87 -5.52
CA THR A 169 -0.90 18.09 -6.04
C THR A 169 -0.05 17.76 -7.27
N TYR A 170 0.74 16.68 -7.22
CA TYR A 170 1.58 16.25 -8.33
C TYR A 170 0.74 15.96 -9.59
N VAL A 171 -0.30 15.14 -9.44
CA VAL A 171 -1.20 14.73 -10.54
C VAL A 171 -1.94 15.92 -11.13
N THR A 172 -2.41 16.84 -10.27
CA THR A 172 -3.12 18.06 -10.72
C THR A 172 -2.20 19.00 -11.47
N ASN A 173 -0.95 19.17 -11.02
CA ASN A 173 0.05 19.98 -11.71
C ASN A 173 0.40 19.43 -13.10
N ALA A 174 0.30 18.10 -13.29
CA ALA A 174 0.46 17.46 -14.59
C ALA A 174 -0.79 17.59 -15.50
N GLY A 175 -1.88 18.17 -15.01
CA GLY A 175 -3.12 18.40 -15.74
C GLY A 175 -4.15 17.27 -15.65
N TYR A 176 -4.01 16.36 -14.70
CA TYR A 176 -4.90 15.22 -14.48
C TYR A 176 -5.64 15.31 -13.15
N SER A 177 -6.55 14.39 -12.92
CA SER A 177 -7.26 14.25 -11.64
C SER A 177 -6.92 12.91 -10.96
N LEU A 178 -6.80 12.93 -9.63
CA LEU A 178 -6.66 11.74 -8.81
C LEU A 178 -7.96 11.44 -8.09
N SER A 179 -8.41 10.21 -8.15
CA SER A 179 -9.50 9.71 -7.33
C SER A 179 -9.11 8.38 -6.69
N TYR A 180 -9.72 8.06 -5.55
CA TYR A 180 -9.44 6.82 -4.83
C TYR A 180 -10.67 6.28 -4.11
N THR A 181 -10.69 4.96 -3.90
CA THR A 181 -11.74 4.27 -3.13
C THR A 181 -11.11 3.22 -2.25
N SER A 182 -11.61 3.07 -1.02
CA SER A 182 -11.06 2.10 -0.08
C SER A 182 -11.44 0.67 -0.43
N PHE A 183 -10.46 -0.23 -0.38
CA PHE A 183 -10.63 -1.67 -0.30
C PHE A 183 -10.05 -2.25 1.00
N HIS A 184 -9.76 -1.40 1.98
CA HIS A 184 -9.38 -1.82 3.33
C HIS A 184 -10.56 -2.52 4.01
N GLN A 185 -10.30 -3.62 4.71
CA GLN A 185 -11.31 -4.36 5.47
C GLN A 185 -11.01 -4.33 6.97
N ASN A 186 -9.80 -4.72 7.37
CA ASN A 186 -9.31 -4.64 8.74
C ASN A 186 -7.78 -4.72 8.78
N ALA A 187 -7.19 -4.79 9.96
CA ALA A 187 -5.74 -4.75 10.11
C ALA A 187 -4.99 -5.90 9.39
N THR A 188 -5.62 -7.04 9.14
CA THR A 188 -4.95 -8.21 8.53
C THR A 188 -5.49 -8.56 7.15
N MET A 189 -6.58 -7.92 6.70
CA MET A 189 -7.30 -8.29 5.49
C MET A 189 -7.71 -7.08 4.67
N VAL A 190 -7.82 -7.29 3.36
CA VAL A 190 -8.39 -6.36 2.39
C VAL A 190 -9.63 -6.97 1.73
N ASP A 191 -10.49 -6.11 1.17
CA ASP A 191 -11.67 -6.52 0.40
C ASP A 191 -11.23 -7.01 -1.00
N LEU A 192 -10.93 -8.31 -1.10
CA LEU A 192 -10.46 -8.94 -2.35
C LEU A 192 -11.45 -8.78 -3.51
N PRO A 193 -12.78 -8.92 -3.35
CA PRO A 193 -13.75 -8.63 -4.40
C PRO A 193 -13.63 -7.22 -4.97
N LYS A 194 -13.47 -6.20 -4.13
CA LYS A 194 -13.24 -4.82 -4.60
C LYS A 194 -11.91 -4.68 -5.32
N LEU A 195 -10.84 -5.26 -4.76
CA LEU A 195 -9.53 -5.26 -5.42
C LEU A 195 -9.61 -5.94 -6.79
N LYS A 196 -10.25 -7.12 -6.89
CA LYS A 196 -10.46 -7.83 -8.16
C LYS A 196 -11.17 -6.97 -9.19
N THR A 197 -12.25 -6.31 -8.78
CA THR A 197 -13.00 -5.40 -9.65
C THR A 197 -12.11 -4.25 -10.16
N ALA A 198 -11.28 -3.68 -9.30
CA ALA A 198 -10.35 -2.63 -9.66
C ALA A 198 -9.27 -3.10 -10.64
N ILE A 199 -8.63 -4.24 -10.36
CA ILE A 199 -7.60 -4.85 -11.22
C ILE A 199 -8.17 -5.18 -12.61
N ASN A 200 -9.35 -5.78 -12.67
CA ASN A 200 -10.03 -6.07 -13.94
C ASN A 200 -10.42 -4.81 -14.72
N ALA A 201 -10.58 -3.68 -14.04
CA ALA A 201 -10.79 -2.38 -14.66
C ALA A 201 -9.48 -1.63 -14.99
N GLY A 202 -8.33 -2.28 -14.88
CA GLY A 202 -7.01 -1.70 -15.17
C GLY A 202 -6.54 -0.66 -14.13
N LYS A 203 -7.00 -0.77 -12.88
CA LYS A 203 -6.62 0.15 -11.80
C LYS A 203 -5.65 -0.51 -10.85
N VAL A 204 -4.73 0.28 -10.31
CA VAL A 204 -3.78 -0.16 -9.28
C VAL A 204 -4.28 0.14 -7.88
N GLY A 205 -3.76 -0.60 -6.90
CA GLY A 205 -3.97 -0.33 -5.49
C GLY A 205 -2.76 0.32 -4.83
N LEU A 206 -2.97 0.76 -3.61
CA LEU A 206 -1.96 1.19 -2.65
C LEU A 206 -2.28 0.50 -1.32
N VAL A 207 -1.30 -0.08 -0.67
CA VAL A 207 -1.39 -0.56 0.70
C VAL A 207 -0.46 0.24 1.60
N MET A 208 -0.98 0.61 2.76
CA MET A 208 -0.27 1.30 3.83
C MET A 208 -0.28 0.39 5.05
N CYS A 209 0.88 0.02 5.55
CA CYS A 209 1.01 -0.95 6.63
C CYS A 209 2.08 -0.53 7.64
N SER A 210 1.90 -0.91 8.90
CA SER A 210 2.90 -0.74 9.96
C SER A 210 3.67 -2.03 10.27
N LYS A 211 3.11 -3.18 9.85
CA LYS A 211 3.77 -4.49 9.84
C LYS A 211 3.34 -5.27 8.60
N TYR A 212 4.25 -6.04 8.03
CA TYR A 212 3.98 -6.84 6.83
C TYR A 212 4.97 -7.99 6.71
N ASN A 213 4.56 -9.07 6.05
CA ASN A 213 5.47 -10.06 5.52
C ASN A 213 5.70 -9.79 4.04
N PHE A 214 6.90 -9.39 3.68
CA PHE A 214 7.30 -9.30 2.29
C PHE A 214 7.77 -10.67 1.81
N VAL A 215 7.26 -11.14 0.68
CA VAL A 215 7.52 -12.45 0.11
C VAL A 215 8.25 -12.26 -1.21
N TYR A 216 9.48 -12.72 -1.27
CA TYR A 216 10.35 -12.65 -2.45
C TYR A 216 10.01 -13.72 -3.48
N GLY A 217 9.57 -14.89 -3.03
CA GLY A 217 9.26 -15.99 -3.91
C GLY A 217 8.31 -17.01 -3.30
N ILE A 218 7.53 -17.63 -4.16
CA ILE A 218 6.63 -18.74 -3.84
C ILE A 218 6.97 -19.86 -4.80
N MET A 219 7.53 -20.96 -4.29
CA MET A 219 7.90 -22.12 -5.08
C MET A 219 7.06 -23.33 -4.70
N HIS A 220 6.61 -24.07 -5.71
CA HIS A 220 5.78 -25.27 -5.52
C HIS A 220 6.51 -26.46 -6.11
N TYR A 221 6.81 -27.46 -5.30
CA TYR A 221 7.40 -28.70 -5.76
C TYR A 221 7.16 -29.84 -4.77
N ASP A 222 7.01 -31.02 -5.32
CA ASP A 222 6.99 -32.32 -4.60
C ASP A 222 6.15 -32.34 -3.31
N GLY A 223 4.88 -31.91 -3.41
CA GLY A 223 3.92 -31.95 -2.30
C GLY A 223 4.18 -30.87 -1.22
N HIS A 224 4.96 -29.84 -1.52
CA HIS A 224 5.06 -28.67 -0.65
C HIS A 224 5.19 -27.35 -1.41
N THR A 225 4.85 -26.28 -0.73
CA THR A 225 5.10 -24.90 -1.16
C THR A 225 6.11 -24.29 -0.21
N GLN A 226 7.21 -23.79 -0.77
CA GLN A 226 8.16 -22.97 -0.03
C GLN A 226 7.89 -21.51 -0.27
N VAL A 227 7.77 -20.74 0.80
CA VAL A 227 7.56 -19.28 0.77
C VAL A 227 8.75 -18.61 1.44
N ALA A 228 9.52 -17.87 0.65
CA ALA A 228 10.62 -17.05 1.18
C ALA A 228 10.07 -15.67 1.53
N LYS A 229 10.24 -15.28 2.80
CA LYS A 229 9.69 -14.02 3.31
C LYS A 229 10.61 -13.34 4.31
N GLU A 230 10.41 -12.04 4.44
CA GLU A 230 10.98 -11.20 5.47
C GLU A 230 9.88 -10.45 6.23
N ASN A 231 10.11 -10.21 7.51
CA ASN A 231 9.20 -9.45 8.37
C ASN A 231 9.60 -7.98 8.34
N GLY A 232 8.67 -7.11 7.97
CA GLY A 232 8.80 -5.66 8.10
C GLY A 232 8.07 -5.17 9.36
N ASP A 233 8.79 -4.51 10.26
CA ASP A 233 8.26 -3.95 11.52
C ASP A 233 8.14 -2.42 11.50
N ALA A 234 8.44 -1.80 10.35
CA ALA A 234 8.34 -0.36 10.14
C ALA A 234 7.18 -0.01 9.21
N GLY A 235 6.65 1.21 9.33
CA GLY A 235 5.62 1.70 8.42
C GLY A 235 6.08 1.69 6.97
N HIS A 236 5.28 1.13 6.05
CA HIS A 236 5.63 1.01 4.64
C HIS A 236 4.42 1.25 3.73
N MET A 237 4.69 1.79 2.54
CA MET A 237 3.70 1.97 1.48
C MET A 237 4.15 1.23 0.22
N MET A 238 3.22 0.46 -0.39
CA MET A 238 3.50 -0.31 -1.60
C MET A 238 2.37 -0.17 -2.60
N MET A 239 2.70 -0.03 -3.89
CA MET A 239 1.71 -0.17 -4.96
C MET A 239 1.30 -1.64 -5.07
N VAL A 240 -0.02 -1.88 -5.16
CA VAL A 240 -0.61 -3.20 -5.35
C VAL A 240 -1.14 -3.31 -6.79
N TYR A 241 -0.80 -4.39 -7.48
CA TYR A 241 -1.24 -4.62 -8.84
C TYR A 241 -1.96 -5.96 -9.07
N GLY A 242 -2.28 -6.68 -7.98
CA GLY A 242 -3.02 -7.92 -8.03
C GLY A 242 -3.01 -8.68 -6.72
N TYR A 243 -3.52 -9.91 -6.77
CA TYR A 243 -3.44 -10.85 -5.65
C TYR A 243 -3.51 -12.29 -6.13
N LYS A 244 -3.02 -13.19 -5.30
CA LYS A 244 -3.06 -14.64 -5.49
C LYS A 244 -3.57 -15.30 -4.21
N THR A 245 -4.49 -16.26 -4.35
CA THR A 245 -4.98 -17.08 -3.24
C THR A 245 -4.75 -18.55 -3.55
N ILE A 246 -4.12 -19.26 -2.62
CA ILE A 246 -3.73 -20.67 -2.73
C ILE A 246 -4.36 -21.45 -1.58
N ALA A 247 -5.13 -22.49 -1.89
CA ALA A 247 -5.70 -23.41 -0.92
C ALA A 247 -4.93 -24.73 -0.93
N TYR A 248 -4.57 -25.23 0.25
CA TYR A 248 -3.81 -26.47 0.46
C TYR A 248 -4.69 -27.53 1.14
N TYR A 249 -4.55 -28.76 0.70
CA TYR A 249 -5.42 -29.87 1.10
C TYR A 249 -4.62 -31.08 1.60
N LYS A 250 -5.11 -31.69 2.69
CA LYS A 250 -4.71 -33.02 3.17
C LYS A 250 -5.95 -33.88 3.36
N ASP A 251 -5.88 -35.14 2.92
CA ASP A 251 -7.01 -36.08 2.98
C ASP A 251 -8.31 -35.51 2.42
N GLY A 252 -8.21 -34.69 1.38
CA GLY A 252 -9.36 -34.01 0.75
C GLY A 252 -9.92 -32.83 1.51
N VAL A 253 -9.34 -32.45 2.67
CA VAL A 253 -9.78 -31.32 3.50
C VAL A 253 -8.85 -30.12 3.30
N ASN A 254 -9.44 -28.94 3.05
CA ASN A 254 -8.66 -27.72 3.08
C ASN A 254 -8.22 -27.44 4.53
N PHE A 255 -6.91 -27.36 4.75
CA PHE A 255 -6.34 -27.09 6.08
C PHE A 255 -5.68 -25.71 6.18
N GLN A 256 -5.32 -25.10 5.04
CA GLN A 256 -4.70 -23.78 4.99
C GLN A 256 -5.05 -23.08 3.68
N THR A 257 -5.21 -21.77 3.76
CA THR A 257 -5.36 -20.90 2.58
C THR A 257 -4.48 -19.67 2.80
N ASP A 258 -3.58 -19.44 1.85
CA ASP A 258 -2.70 -18.27 1.85
C ASP A 258 -3.16 -17.27 0.79
N THR A 259 -3.14 -15.99 1.15
CA THR A 259 -3.42 -14.90 0.22
C THR A 259 -2.24 -13.94 0.18
N PHE A 260 -1.81 -13.60 -1.03
CA PHE A 260 -0.67 -12.75 -1.33
C PHE A 260 -1.11 -11.60 -2.22
N LEU A 261 -0.82 -10.37 -1.83
CA LEU A 261 -0.94 -9.21 -2.72
C LEU A 261 0.30 -9.13 -3.60
N TYR A 262 0.13 -8.98 -4.90
CA TYR A 262 1.23 -8.61 -5.80
C TYR A 262 1.59 -7.15 -5.56
N THR A 263 2.83 -6.87 -5.18
CA THR A 263 3.28 -5.52 -4.82
C THR A 263 4.55 -5.12 -5.57
N CYS A 264 4.65 -3.82 -5.86
CA CYS A 264 5.94 -3.18 -6.09
C CYS A 264 6.44 -2.74 -4.72
N SER A 265 7.44 -3.43 -4.20
CA SER A 265 7.90 -3.25 -2.83
C SER A 265 8.46 -1.86 -2.55
N GLY A 266 9.03 -1.23 -3.57
CA GLY A 266 9.77 0.03 -3.42
C GLY A 266 11.18 -0.16 -2.86
N TYR A 267 11.60 -1.40 -2.57
CA TYR A 267 12.97 -1.73 -2.21
C TYR A 267 13.83 -1.93 -3.46
N GLY A 268 15.16 -1.87 -3.28
CA GLY A 268 16.09 -2.12 -4.36
C GLY A 268 15.91 -1.19 -5.56
N ALA A 269 16.29 -1.66 -6.73
CA ALA A 269 16.22 -0.93 -8.00
C ALA A 269 14.98 -1.26 -8.83
N ALA A 270 14.43 -2.48 -8.73
CA ALA A 270 13.32 -2.96 -9.56
C ALA A 270 12.63 -4.18 -8.95
N GLU A 271 12.25 -4.11 -7.69
CA GLU A 271 11.77 -5.29 -6.98
C GLU A 271 10.25 -5.38 -6.96
N THR A 272 9.73 -6.45 -7.57
CA THR A 272 8.35 -6.91 -7.39
C THR A 272 8.36 -8.13 -6.50
N GLY A 273 7.37 -8.23 -5.62
CA GLY A 273 7.20 -9.37 -4.75
C GLY A 273 5.74 -9.47 -4.31
N TYR A 274 5.57 -10.05 -3.15
CA TYR A 274 4.24 -10.21 -2.59
C TYR A 274 4.22 -9.68 -1.16
N MET A 275 3.07 -9.22 -0.72
CA MET A 275 2.76 -9.04 0.69
C MET A 275 1.80 -10.15 1.09
N GLN A 276 2.17 -10.98 2.07
CA GLN A 276 1.28 -12.01 2.61
C GLN A 276 0.25 -11.38 3.54
N LEU A 277 -1.03 -11.70 3.33
CA LEU A 277 -2.11 -11.35 4.24
C LEU A 277 -2.21 -12.42 5.33
N ASN A 278 -1.82 -12.10 6.55
CA ASN A 278 -1.83 -13.01 7.70
C ASN A 278 -1.90 -12.23 9.01
N ASP A 279 -1.90 -12.93 10.15
CA ASP A 279 -2.01 -12.32 11.47
C ASP A 279 -0.82 -11.43 11.87
N TYR A 280 0.31 -11.54 11.19
CA TYR A 280 1.44 -10.64 11.40
C TYR A 280 1.23 -9.28 10.73
N SER A 281 0.51 -9.26 9.61
CA SER A 281 0.27 -8.03 8.84
C SER A 281 -0.59 -7.05 9.64
N GLN A 282 -0.21 -5.77 9.59
CA GLN A 282 -0.98 -4.67 10.16
C GLN A 282 -1.21 -3.62 9.09
N ILE A 283 -2.31 -3.76 8.37
CA ILE A 283 -2.74 -2.86 7.30
C ILE A 283 -3.49 -1.70 7.93
N ASN A 284 -3.00 -0.49 7.72
CA ASN A 284 -3.61 0.72 8.25
C ASN A 284 -4.64 1.29 7.27
N ASN A 285 -4.35 1.21 5.96
CA ASN A 285 -5.28 1.56 4.89
C ASN A 285 -4.95 0.83 3.59
N ALA A 286 -5.95 0.70 2.71
CA ALA A 286 -5.81 0.12 1.38
C ALA A 286 -6.74 0.84 0.40
N LEU A 287 -6.18 1.42 -0.66
CA LEU A 287 -6.86 2.32 -1.58
C LEU A 287 -6.68 1.88 -3.03
N VAL A 288 -7.76 1.82 -3.80
CA VAL A 288 -7.69 1.77 -5.27
C VAL A 288 -7.42 3.18 -5.76
N MET A 289 -6.38 3.36 -6.58
CA MET A 289 -5.97 4.64 -7.13
C MET A 289 -6.40 4.74 -8.59
N THR A 290 -6.90 5.89 -9.01
CA THR A 290 -7.30 6.14 -10.39
C THR A 290 -6.85 7.54 -10.80
N ILE A 291 -6.10 7.66 -11.91
CA ILE A 291 -5.70 8.93 -12.52
C ILE A 291 -6.39 9.04 -13.88
N ALA A 292 -7.03 10.19 -14.14
CA ALA A 292 -7.79 10.46 -15.37
C ALA A 292 -7.62 11.91 -15.84
#